data_587a2a2257c6a5d4ead9246bc43a2581
#
_entry.id   587a2a2257c6a5d4ead9246bc43a2581
#
_cell.length_a   1.000
_cell.length_b   1.000
_cell.length_c   1.000
_cell.angle_alpha   90.00
_cell.angle_beta   90.00
_cell.angle_gamma   90.00
#
_symmetry.space_group_name_H-M   'P 1'
#
loop_
_entity.id
_entity.type
_entity.pdbx_description
1 polymer ?
#
loop_
_entity_poly.entity_id
_entity_poly.type
_entity_poly.pdbx_seq_one_letter_code
_entity_poly.pdbx_strand_id
1 'polypeptide(L)'
;LMGHTVILEACRHAPNFEHLVYASSSSVYGGNKKQPFSVEDRGDNPVSLYAATKKADELISHSYSHLYRIPATGLRFFTVYGPWGRPDMALWIFTKAIFAGEPIPLFNGGDMQRDFTYVDDIVDGTIQALDKPPVAEGDNPPHRVFNIGNHRSEELMKLVDILEKEIGKKAERQLLPMQDGDVKETYADISAIQEATGYQPHTSIEEGIPAFVKWYRDYHGV
;
A
#
# COMPACT_ATOMS: atom_id res chain seq x y z
N LEU A 1 4.63 -16.08 4.69
CA LEU A 1 5.93 -16.74 4.48
C LEU A 1 5.77 -18.05 3.68
N MET A 2 5.16 -19.09 4.28
CA MET A 2 5.05 -20.40 3.62
C MET A 2 4.43 -20.29 2.22
N GLY A 3 3.29 -19.64 2.07
CA GLY A 3 2.65 -19.44 0.76
C GLY A 3 3.53 -18.70 -0.24
N HIS A 4 4.27 -17.68 0.22
CA HIS A 4 5.21 -16.94 -0.62
C HIS A 4 6.35 -17.85 -1.13
N THR A 5 6.93 -18.66 -0.23
CA THR A 5 7.96 -19.62 -0.62
C THR A 5 7.45 -20.67 -1.61
N VAL A 6 6.21 -21.16 -1.45
CA VAL A 6 5.57 -22.10 -2.40
C VAL A 6 5.42 -21.48 -3.79
N ILE A 7 5.05 -20.19 -3.87
CA ILE A 7 4.98 -19.46 -5.15
C ILE A 7 6.37 -19.33 -5.78
N LEU A 8 7.38 -18.97 -5.01
CA LEU A 8 8.76 -18.86 -5.49
C LEU A 8 9.29 -20.20 -6.03
N GLU A 9 9.01 -21.32 -5.34
CA GLU A 9 9.35 -22.67 -5.85
C GLU A 9 8.58 -22.99 -7.13
N ALA A 10 7.31 -22.61 -7.24
CA ALA A 10 6.55 -22.79 -8.48
C ALA A 10 7.18 -21.97 -9.64
N CYS A 11 7.55 -20.71 -9.38
CA CYS A 11 8.24 -19.85 -10.36
C CYS A 11 9.57 -20.48 -10.82
N ARG A 12 10.35 -21.01 -9.87
CA ARG A 12 11.64 -21.65 -10.14
C ARG A 12 11.52 -22.83 -11.11
N HIS A 13 10.44 -23.60 -11.03
CA HIS A 13 10.22 -24.78 -11.83
C HIS A 13 9.32 -24.54 -13.07
N ALA A 14 8.76 -23.34 -13.20
CA ALA A 14 7.94 -23.01 -14.34
C ALA A 14 8.79 -22.82 -15.62
N PRO A 15 8.49 -23.53 -16.74
CA PRO A 15 9.20 -23.30 -17.99
C PRO A 15 8.90 -21.89 -18.52
N ASN A 16 9.93 -21.21 -19.02
CA ASN A 16 9.83 -19.85 -19.60
C ASN A 16 9.25 -18.80 -18.62
N PHE A 17 9.58 -18.93 -17.35
CA PHE A 17 9.17 -17.95 -16.36
C PHE A 17 9.87 -16.61 -16.60
N GLU A 18 9.10 -15.53 -16.73
CA GLU A 18 9.63 -14.21 -17.11
C GLU A 18 9.78 -13.26 -15.91
N HIS A 19 8.77 -13.16 -15.05
CA HIS A 19 8.79 -12.17 -13.96
C HIS A 19 7.79 -12.50 -12.85
N LEU A 20 8.20 -12.27 -11.60
CA LEU A 20 7.32 -12.28 -10.42
C LEU A 20 7.19 -10.87 -9.88
N VAL A 21 5.96 -10.34 -9.82
CA VAL A 21 5.65 -9.16 -9.00
C VAL A 21 4.92 -9.62 -7.74
N TYR A 22 5.40 -9.21 -6.57
CA TYR A 22 4.82 -9.63 -5.30
C TYR A 22 4.56 -8.44 -4.38
N ALA A 23 3.55 -8.60 -3.52
CA ALA A 23 3.15 -7.57 -2.56
C ALA A 23 4.05 -7.59 -1.32
N SER A 24 4.78 -6.49 -1.11
CA SER A 24 5.32 -6.06 0.19
C SER A 24 4.41 -4.98 0.79
N SER A 25 4.90 -4.18 1.71
CA SER A 25 4.11 -3.16 2.41
C SER A 25 5.01 -2.04 2.94
N SER A 26 4.50 -0.82 3.01
CA SER A 26 5.14 0.29 3.72
C SER A 26 5.35 0.01 5.22
N SER A 27 4.62 -0.95 5.79
CA SER A 27 4.82 -1.39 7.18
C SER A 27 6.23 -1.91 7.46
N VAL A 28 6.99 -2.34 6.43
CA VAL A 28 8.39 -2.80 6.59
C VAL A 28 9.32 -1.70 7.09
N TYR A 29 8.97 -0.43 6.90
CA TYR A 29 9.73 0.70 7.43
C TYR A 29 9.67 0.81 8.95
N GLY A 30 8.67 0.19 9.59
CA GLY A 30 8.55 0.13 11.04
C GLY A 30 8.53 1.52 11.67
N GLY A 31 9.38 1.72 12.67
CA GLY A 31 9.52 2.99 13.39
C GLY A 31 10.44 4.02 12.72
N ASN A 32 10.71 3.93 11.41
CA ASN A 32 11.52 4.92 10.70
C ASN A 32 10.86 6.30 10.79
N LYS A 33 11.66 7.32 11.17
CA LYS A 33 11.19 8.72 11.30
C LYS A 33 11.56 9.60 10.12
N LYS A 34 12.40 9.10 9.21
CA LYS A 34 12.78 9.83 8.00
C LYS A 34 11.63 9.80 7.00
N GLN A 35 11.28 10.96 6.47
CA GLN A 35 10.25 11.13 5.44
C GLN A 35 10.86 11.89 4.24
N PRO A 36 10.43 11.58 3.00
CA PRO A 36 9.62 10.42 2.61
C PRO A 36 10.35 9.09 2.86
N PHE A 37 9.60 8.00 3.02
CA PHE A 37 10.18 6.66 3.09
C PHE A 37 10.84 6.29 1.76
N SER A 38 12.13 6.02 1.78
CA SER A 38 12.89 5.61 0.60
C SER A 38 13.12 4.09 0.58
N VAL A 39 13.21 3.50 -0.61
CA VAL A 39 13.57 2.08 -0.76
C VAL A 39 14.97 1.76 -0.25
N GLU A 40 15.84 2.78 -0.20
CA GLU A 40 17.18 2.70 0.38
C GLU A 40 17.18 2.63 1.91
N ASP A 41 16.08 2.99 2.57
CA ASP A 41 15.97 2.92 4.01
C ASP A 41 15.85 1.45 4.45
N ARG A 42 16.73 1.05 5.38
CA ARG A 42 16.70 -0.30 5.94
C ARG A 42 15.44 -0.50 6.76
N GLY A 43 14.62 -1.49 6.40
CA GLY A 43 13.46 -1.92 7.17
C GLY A 43 13.82 -2.99 8.21
N ASP A 44 14.81 -2.72 9.06
CA ASP A 44 15.38 -3.74 9.96
C ASP A 44 14.67 -3.76 11.34
N ASN A 45 13.78 -2.81 11.60
CA ASN A 45 13.08 -2.67 12.88
C ASN A 45 11.55 -2.70 12.69
N PRO A 46 10.98 -3.85 12.27
CA PRO A 46 9.53 -3.98 12.12
C PRO A 46 8.84 -3.84 13.48
N VAL A 47 7.75 -3.09 13.54
CA VAL A 47 6.97 -2.85 14.78
C VAL A 47 5.72 -3.72 14.89
N SER A 48 5.50 -4.60 13.91
CA SER A 48 4.42 -5.59 13.92
C SER A 48 4.85 -6.92 13.30
N LEU A 49 4.16 -8.01 13.67
CA LEU A 49 4.39 -9.32 13.06
C LEU A 49 4.13 -9.27 11.54
N TYR A 50 3.09 -8.56 11.11
CA TYR A 50 2.81 -8.34 9.68
C TYR A 50 3.99 -7.71 8.96
N ALA A 51 4.56 -6.63 9.50
CA ALA A 51 5.74 -5.97 8.92
C ALA A 51 6.93 -6.93 8.82
N ALA A 52 7.18 -7.72 9.88
CA ALA A 52 8.24 -8.73 9.89
C ALA A 52 8.03 -9.80 8.80
N THR A 53 6.80 -10.29 8.60
CA THR A 53 6.51 -11.27 7.55
C THR A 53 6.71 -10.68 6.15
N LYS A 54 6.31 -9.43 5.92
CA LYS A 54 6.52 -8.75 4.62
C LYS A 54 8.00 -8.49 4.34
N LYS A 55 8.76 -8.09 5.34
CA LYS A 55 10.21 -7.96 5.20
C LYS A 55 10.88 -9.30 4.92
N ALA A 56 10.44 -10.36 5.57
CA ALA A 56 10.94 -11.71 5.30
C ALA A 56 10.63 -12.17 3.86
N ASP A 57 9.45 -11.84 3.30
CA ASP A 57 9.10 -12.12 1.92
C ASP A 57 10.08 -11.43 0.93
N GLU A 58 10.50 -10.16 1.20
CA GLU A 58 11.51 -9.46 0.41
C GLU A 58 12.87 -10.20 0.44
N LEU A 59 13.31 -10.61 1.64
CA LEU A 59 14.60 -11.30 1.82
C LEU A 59 14.61 -12.70 1.18
N ILE A 60 13.52 -13.45 1.29
CA ILE A 60 13.37 -14.76 0.65
C ILE A 60 13.37 -14.59 -0.88
N SER A 61 12.63 -13.61 -1.42
CA SER A 61 12.61 -13.32 -2.86
C SER A 61 13.99 -12.96 -3.38
N HIS A 62 14.74 -12.12 -2.65
CA HIS A 62 16.12 -11.78 -3.00
C HIS A 62 17.01 -13.03 -3.05
N SER A 63 16.90 -13.92 -2.05
CA SER A 63 17.68 -15.16 -2.00
C SER A 63 17.38 -16.09 -3.17
N TYR A 64 16.09 -16.26 -3.51
CA TYR A 64 15.67 -17.05 -4.68
C TYR A 64 16.14 -16.43 -6.00
N SER A 65 16.05 -15.12 -6.13
CA SER A 65 16.54 -14.39 -7.29
C SER A 65 18.07 -14.55 -7.43
N HIS A 66 18.82 -14.48 -6.33
CA HIS A 66 20.27 -14.69 -6.34
C HIS A 66 20.65 -16.11 -6.76
N LEU A 67 20.03 -17.13 -6.16
CA LEU A 67 20.37 -18.53 -6.39
C LEU A 67 19.89 -19.07 -7.74
N TYR A 68 18.69 -18.68 -8.16
CA TYR A 68 17.99 -19.27 -9.30
C TYR A 68 17.74 -18.28 -10.44
N ARG A 69 18.25 -17.05 -10.31
CA ARG A 69 18.12 -15.98 -11.32
C ARG A 69 16.68 -15.68 -11.72
N ILE A 70 15.72 -15.84 -10.79
CA ILE A 70 14.31 -15.50 -10.96
C ILE A 70 14.15 -13.99 -10.98
N PRO A 71 13.66 -13.37 -12.07
CA PRO A 71 13.35 -11.95 -12.05
C PRO A 71 12.18 -11.67 -11.10
N ALA A 72 12.40 -10.80 -10.10
CA ALA A 72 11.40 -10.51 -9.10
C ALA A 72 11.36 -9.01 -8.72
N THR A 73 10.14 -8.45 -8.62
CA THR A 73 9.91 -7.08 -8.16
C THR A 73 8.96 -7.09 -6.97
N GLY A 74 9.42 -6.61 -5.82
CA GLY A 74 8.60 -6.36 -4.64
C GLY A 74 7.99 -4.96 -4.71
N LEU A 75 6.69 -4.84 -4.42
CA LEU A 75 5.99 -3.57 -4.32
C LEU A 75 5.60 -3.31 -2.86
N ARG A 76 6.17 -2.26 -2.23
CA ARG A 76 5.77 -1.79 -0.91
C ARG A 76 4.56 -0.89 -1.07
N PHE A 77 3.37 -1.48 -0.94
CA PHE A 77 2.11 -0.75 -1.00
C PHE A 77 1.97 0.19 0.19
N PHE A 78 1.59 1.43 -0.08
CA PHE A 78 1.12 2.38 0.91
C PHE A 78 -0.39 2.20 1.14
N THR A 79 -1.11 3.24 1.58
CA THR A 79 -2.53 3.08 1.91
C THR A 79 -3.39 3.13 0.65
N VAL A 80 -3.69 1.94 0.12
CA VAL A 80 -4.56 1.79 -1.05
C VAL A 80 -6.03 1.92 -0.65
N TYR A 81 -6.82 2.67 -1.43
CA TYR A 81 -8.25 2.80 -1.25
C TYR A 81 -8.99 2.78 -2.59
N GLY A 82 -10.29 2.49 -2.55
CA GLY A 82 -11.14 2.47 -3.75
C GLY A 82 -12.19 1.36 -3.69
N PRO A 83 -12.98 1.21 -4.76
CA PRO A 83 -13.92 0.10 -4.93
C PRO A 83 -13.30 -1.27 -4.63
N TRP A 84 -14.07 -2.18 -4.03
CA TRP A 84 -13.61 -3.52 -3.62
C TRP A 84 -12.48 -3.53 -2.58
N GLY A 85 -12.23 -2.39 -1.92
CA GLY A 85 -11.26 -2.28 -0.85
C GLY A 85 -11.59 -3.19 0.35
N ARG A 86 -10.59 -3.47 1.17
CA ARG A 86 -10.74 -4.30 2.37
C ARG A 86 -11.64 -3.63 3.41
N PRO A 87 -12.59 -4.36 4.03
CA PRO A 87 -13.55 -3.78 4.97
C PRO A 87 -12.96 -3.36 6.32
N ASP A 88 -11.72 -3.72 6.61
CA ASP A 88 -10.96 -3.36 7.81
C ASP A 88 -10.11 -2.07 7.64
N MET A 89 -10.18 -1.42 6.48
CA MET A 89 -9.49 -0.15 6.22
C MET A 89 -10.33 1.06 6.61
N ALA A 90 -9.66 2.14 7.03
CA ALA A 90 -10.31 3.35 7.57
C ALA A 90 -11.42 3.90 6.67
N LEU A 91 -11.18 4.04 5.36
CA LEU A 91 -12.20 4.55 4.43
C LEU A 91 -13.48 3.72 4.46
N TRP A 92 -13.35 2.37 4.46
CA TRP A 92 -14.49 1.48 4.53
C TRP A 92 -15.21 1.57 5.89
N ILE A 93 -14.45 1.51 6.98
CA ILE A 93 -15.00 1.58 8.36
C ILE A 93 -15.78 2.88 8.54
N PHE A 94 -15.20 4.02 8.14
CA PHE A 94 -15.83 5.33 8.28
C PHE A 94 -17.09 5.44 7.41
N THR A 95 -17.02 4.99 6.16
CA THR A 95 -18.17 5.02 5.26
C THR A 95 -19.33 4.22 5.82
N LYS A 96 -19.09 2.99 6.28
CA LYS A 96 -20.09 2.14 6.90
C LYS A 96 -20.71 2.81 8.13
N ALA A 97 -19.90 3.33 9.03
CA ALA A 97 -20.34 3.97 10.26
C ALA A 97 -21.18 5.23 9.98
N ILE A 98 -20.75 6.10 9.05
CA ILE A 98 -21.49 7.32 8.69
C ILE A 98 -22.87 6.98 8.08
N PHE A 99 -22.94 5.97 7.20
CA PHE A 99 -24.25 5.52 6.66
C PHE A 99 -25.16 5.00 7.77
N ALA A 100 -24.62 4.24 8.72
CA ALA A 100 -25.36 3.66 9.85
C ALA A 100 -25.70 4.68 10.95
N GLY A 101 -25.09 5.86 10.96
CA GLY A 101 -25.19 6.83 12.07
C GLY A 101 -24.44 6.39 13.32
N GLU A 102 -23.38 5.59 13.14
CA GLU A 102 -22.48 5.10 14.19
C GLU A 102 -21.23 5.98 14.30
N PRO A 103 -20.57 6.04 15.48
CA PRO A 103 -19.34 6.81 15.63
C PRO A 103 -18.18 6.23 14.80
N ILE A 104 -17.37 7.12 14.20
CA ILE A 104 -16.11 6.75 13.56
C ILE A 104 -14.96 6.80 14.58
N PRO A 105 -14.11 5.74 14.66
CA PRO A 105 -12.94 5.74 15.54
C PRO A 105 -11.82 6.60 14.95
N LEU A 106 -11.43 7.66 15.64
CA LEU A 106 -10.34 8.54 15.23
C LEU A 106 -9.15 8.35 16.17
N PHE A 107 -8.22 7.49 15.78
CA PHE A 107 -6.96 7.28 16.51
C PHE A 107 -6.09 8.52 16.48
N ASN A 108 -5.30 8.71 17.55
CA ASN A 108 -4.51 9.92 17.79
C ASN A 108 -5.35 11.21 17.69
N GLY A 109 -6.64 11.15 18.08
CA GLY A 109 -7.55 12.29 17.97
C GLY A 109 -7.81 12.76 16.52
N GLY A 110 -7.47 11.95 15.51
CA GLY A 110 -7.55 12.30 14.09
C GLY A 110 -6.30 13.00 13.54
N ASP A 111 -5.29 13.31 14.38
CA ASP A 111 -4.02 13.91 13.95
C ASP A 111 -3.12 12.85 13.29
N MET A 112 -3.54 12.39 12.11
CA MET A 112 -2.87 11.37 11.32
C MET A 112 -2.79 11.81 9.87
N GLN A 113 -1.68 11.43 9.20
CA GLN A 113 -1.49 11.66 7.78
C GLN A 113 -1.11 10.36 7.08
N ARG A 114 -1.67 10.13 5.91
CA ARG A 114 -1.40 8.92 5.13
C ARG A 114 -1.21 9.26 3.65
N ASP A 115 -0.34 8.50 3.02
CA ASP A 115 -0.26 8.44 1.57
C ASP A 115 -1.42 7.57 1.07
N PHE A 116 -2.55 8.22 0.75
CA PHE A 116 -3.72 7.55 0.18
C PHE A 116 -3.61 7.45 -1.33
N THR A 117 -3.60 6.23 -1.85
CA THR A 117 -3.48 5.97 -3.29
C THR A 117 -4.72 5.26 -3.82
N TYR A 118 -5.31 5.80 -4.87
CA TYR A 118 -6.49 5.20 -5.49
C TYR A 118 -6.14 3.88 -6.19
N VAL A 119 -7.08 2.93 -6.14
CA VAL A 119 -6.85 1.56 -6.61
C VAL A 119 -6.44 1.47 -8.07
N ASP A 120 -6.99 2.31 -8.96
CA ASP A 120 -6.64 2.28 -10.38
C ASP A 120 -5.20 2.72 -10.61
N ASP A 121 -4.72 3.77 -9.92
CA ASP A 121 -3.30 4.17 -9.97
C ASP A 121 -2.37 3.03 -9.49
N ILE A 122 -2.79 2.29 -8.46
CA ILE A 122 -2.03 1.13 -7.95
C ILE A 122 -2.01 -0.02 -8.98
N VAL A 123 -3.13 -0.30 -9.63
CA VAL A 123 -3.22 -1.32 -10.67
C VAL A 123 -2.32 -0.97 -11.86
N ASP A 124 -2.38 0.27 -12.32
CA ASP A 124 -1.55 0.77 -13.41
C ASP A 124 -0.06 0.64 -13.08
N GLY A 125 0.37 1.08 -11.90
CA GLY A 125 1.76 0.96 -11.47
C GLY A 125 2.21 -0.50 -11.30
N THR A 126 1.32 -1.39 -10.87
CA THR A 126 1.60 -2.83 -10.76
C THR A 126 1.80 -3.46 -12.14
N ILE A 127 0.94 -3.13 -13.11
CA ILE A 127 1.05 -3.62 -14.50
C ILE A 127 2.33 -3.07 -15.14
N GLN A 128 2.61 -1.77 -15.02
CA GLN A 128 3.83 -1.17 -15.54
C GLN A 128 5.10 -1.81 -14.94
N ALA A 129 5.08 -2.16 -13.65
CA ALA A 129 6.19 -2.88 -13.03
C ALA A 129 6.32 -4.31 -13.55
N LEU A 130 5.20 -5.00 -13.80
CA LEU A 130 5.16 -6.36 -14.36
C LEU A 130 5.76 -6.42 -15.77
N ASP A 131 5.44 -5.44 -16.62
CA ASP A 131 5.89 -5.37 -18.02
C ASP A 131 7.39 -5.02 -18.16
N LYS A 132 8.06 -4.68 -17.06
CA LYS A 132 9.48 -4.32 -17.04
C LYS A 132 10.26 -5.17 -16.03
N PRO A 133 10.55 -6.45 -16.35
CA PRO A 133 11.32 -7.32 -15.45
C PRO A 133 12.71 -6.75 -15.16
N PRO A 134 13.20 -6.91 -13.92
CA PRO A 134 14.58 -6.56 -13.59
C PRO A 134 15.57 -7.45 -14.32
N VAL A 135 16.70 -6.88 -14.74
CA VAL A 135 17.77 -7.60 -15.41
C VAL A 135 18.92 -7.83 -14.43
N ALA A 136 19.57 -8.97 -14.53
CA ALA A 136 20.77 -9.25 -13.74
C ALA A 136 21.96 -8.41 -14.25
N GLU A 137 22.70 -7.80 -13.33
CA GLU A 137 23.90 -7.01 -13.64
C GLU A 137 25.12 -7.63 -12.94
N GLY A 138 25.89 -8.38 -13.69
CA GLY A 138 27.03 -9.13 -13.15
C GLY A 138 26.56 -10.12 -12.06
N ASP A 139 27.11 -9.99 -10.86
CA ASP A 139 26.74 -10.81 -9.69
C ASP A 139 25.44 -10.36 -9.02
N ASN A 140 24.93 -9.17 -9.33
CA ASN A 140 23.66 -8.69 -8.77
C ASN A 140 22.50 -9.51 -9.33
N PRO A 141 21.60 -10.01 -8.44
CA PRO A 141 20.44 -10.77 -8.87
C PRO A 141 19.42 -9.86 -9.58
N PRO A 142 18.56 -10.41 -10.46
CA PRO A 142 17.46 -9.67 -11.06
C PRO A 142 16.32 -9.47 -10.05
N HIS A 143 16.61 -8.75 -8.96
CA HIS A 143 15.68 -8.45 -7.87
C HIS A 143 15.69 -6.96 -7.56
N ARG A 144 14.51 -6.40 -7.37
CA ARG A 144 14.33 -5.02 -6.92
C ARG A 144 13.09 -4.86 -6.06
N VAL A 145 13.04 -3.77 -5.30
CA VAL A 145 11.88 -3.39 -4.50
C VAL A 145 11.54 -1.95 -4.82
N PHE A 146 10.26 -1.63 -4.96
CA PHE A 146 9.75 -0.28 -5.16
C PHE A 146 8.72 0.09 -4.10
N ASN A 147 8.67 1.36 -3.75
CA ASN A 147 7.48 1.95 -3.15
C ASN A 147 6.44 2.19 -4.24
N ILE A 148 5.18 1.91 -3.92
CA ILE A 148 4.04 2.26 -4.75
C ILE A 148 3.00 2.99 -3.90
N GLY A 149 2.77 4.26 -4.22
CA GLY A 149 1.97 5.21 -3.45
C GLY A 149 1.64 6.43 -4.28
N ASN A 150 0.97 7.42 -3.68
CA ASN A 150 0.56 8.66 -4.35
C ASN A 150 1.60 9.80 -4.24
N HIS A 151 2.69 9.56 -3.52
CA HIS A 151 3.71 10.60 -3.28
C HIS A 151 3.13 11.88 -2.66
N ARG A 152 2.07 11.74 -1.86
CA ARG A 152 1.40 12.82 -1.14
C ARG A 152 0.93 12.35 0.23
N SER A 153 1.19 13.16 1.24
CA SER A 153 0.66 12.94 2.59
C SER A 153 -0.63 13.73 2.74
N GLU A 154 -1.74 13.04 2.99
CA GLU A 154 -3.08 13.64 3.14
C GLU A 154 -3.55 13.49 4.58
N GLU A 155 -4.16 14.55 5.13
CA GLU A 155 -4.72 14.54 6.48
C GLU A 155 -5.94 13.62 6.57
N LEU A 156 -6.01 12.80 7.62
CA LEU A 156 -7.15 11.91 7.86
C LEU A 156 -8.47 12.70 7.98
N MET A 157 -8.41 13.89 8.58
CA MET A 157 -9.61 14.72 8.73
C MET A 157 -10.12 15.28 7.42
N LYS A 158 -9.26 15.58 6.44
CA LYS A 158 -9.65 15.96 5.08
C LYS A 158 -10.43 14.82 4.40
N LEU A 159 -9.99 13.56 4.58
CA LEU A 159 -10.71 12.39 4.10
C LEU A 159 -12.11 12.29 4.73
N VAL A 160 -12.23 12.52 6.05
CA VAL A 160 -13.52 12.52 6.76
C VAL A 160 -14.44 13.63 6.22
N ASP A 161 -13.95 14.83 6.00
CA ASP A 161 -14.73 15.96 5.49
C ASP A 161 -15.29 15.66 4.08
N ILE A 162 -14.49 15.01 3.21
CA ILE A 162 -14.96 14.57 1.88
C ILE A 162 -16.04 13.51 2.02
N LEU A 163 -15.84 12.50 2.90
CA LEU A 163 -16.86 11.47 3.16
C LEU A 163 -18.18 12.06 3.64
N GLU A 164 -18.14 12.97 4.62
CA GLU A 164 -19.33 13.65 5.14
C GLU A 164 -20.10 14.38 4.04
N LYS A 165 -19.37 15.08 3.16
CA LYS A 165 -19.93 15.80 2.03
C LYS A 165 -20.61 14.85 1.03
N GLU A 166 -19.92 13.78 0.63
CA GLU A 166 -20.41 12.85 -0.41
C GLU A 166 -21.56 11.97 0.12
N ILE A 167 -21.55 11.60 1.41
CA ILE A 167 -22.62 10.84 2.04
C ILE A 167 -23.82 11.74 2.38
N GLY A 168 -23.57 13.03 2.62
CA GLY A 168 -24.60 13.99 3.04
C GLY A 168 -24.96 13.88 4.52
N LYS A 169 -24.11 13.27 5.35
CA LYS A 169 -24.28 13.12 6.80
C LYS A 169 -23.02 13.52 7.54
N LYS A 170 -23.16 14.10 8.73
CA LYS A 170 -22.03 14.35 9.63
C LYS A 170 -21.65 13.09 10.38
N ALA A 171 -20.34 12.84 10.51
CA ALA A 171 -19.81 11.75 11.31
C ALA A 171 -19.88 12.08 12.80
N GLU A 172 -20.37 11.17 13.61
CA GLU A 172 -20.10 11.18 15.04
C GLU A 172 -18.65 10.72 15.26
N ARG A 173 -17.88 11.46 16.07
CA ARG A 173 -16.42 11.26 16.20
C ARG A 173 -16.11 10.65 17.56
N GLN A 174 -15.51 9.46 17.57
CA GLN A 174 -14.95 8.83 18.77
C GLN A 174 -13.43 9.03 18.76
N LEU A 175 -12.94 9.96 19.60
CA LEU A 175 -11.51 10.19 19.72
C LEU A 175 -10.84 9.12 20.56
N LEU A 176 -9.81 8.49 20.01
CA LEU A 176 -9.06 7.38 20.62
C LEU A 176 -7.57 7.75 20.71
N PRO A 177 -6.82 7.15 21.67
CA PRO A 177 -5.37 7.28 21.71
C PRO A 177 -4.73 6.64 20.47
N MET A 178 -3.46 6.96 20.23
CA MET A 178 -2.66 6.31 19.18
C MET A 178 -2.65 4.79 19.38
N GLN A 179 -2.80 4.03 18.30
CA GLN A 179 -2.64 2.58 18.35
C GLN A 179 -1.18 2.19 18.51
N ASP A 180 -0.92 1.14 19.29
CA ASP A 180 0.42 0.56 19.42
C ASP A 180 0.92 0.05 18.07
N GLY A 181 2.13 0.46 17.70
CA GLY A 181 2.76 0.06 16.44
C GLY A 181 2.28 0.84 15.19
N ASP A 182 1.39 1.82 15.35
CA ASP A 182 1.03 2.74 14.26
C ASP A 182 1.98 3.94 14.22
N VAL A 183 2.02 4.64 13.08
CA VAL A 183 2.85 5.83 12.86
C VAL A 183 1.97 7.02 12.51
N LYS A 184 2.38 8.22 12.97
CA LYS A 184 1.60 9.45 12.74
C LYS A 184 1.46 9.77 11.25
N GLU A 185 2.53 9.59 10.47
CA GLU A 185 2.59 9.96 9.06
C GLU A 185 3.25 8.87 8.23
N THR A 186 2.72 8.64 7.02
CA THR A 186 3.35 7.81 5.98
C THR A 186 3.38 8.58 4.67
N TYR A 187 4.56 8.56 4.00
CA TYR A 187 4.79 9.27 2.76
C TYR A 187 5.80 8.51 1.90
N ALA A 188 5.40 8.17 0.68
CA ALA A 188 6.21 7.38 -0.24
C ALA A 188 7.19 8.25 -1.06
N ASP A 189 8.46 7.87 -1.09
CA ASP A 189 9.34 8.21 -2.20
C ASP A 189 9.13 7.20 -3.32
N ILE A 190 8.54 7.64 -4.42
CA ILE A 190 8.23 6.81 -5.60
C ILE A 190 9.21 7.02 -6.75
N SER A 191 10.29 7.78 -6.56
CA SER A 191 11.23 8.14 -7.64
C SER A 191 11.76 6.92 -8.37
N ALA A 192 12.09 5.85 -7.64
CA ALA A 192 12.64 4.62 -8.23
C ALA A 192 11.65 3.91 -9.18
N ILE A 193 10.37 3.80 -8.82
CA ILE A 193 9.36 3.19 -9.70
C ILE A 193 9.04 4.12 -10.87
N GLN A 194 9.02 5.45 -10.66
CA GLN A 194 8.82 6.42 -11.74
C GLN A 194 9.91 6.33 -12.80
N GLU A 195 11.16 6.30 -12.39
CA GLU A 195 12.30 6.17 -13.30
C GLU A 195 12.27 4.85 -14.06
N ALA A 196 12.01 3.74 -13.37
CA ALA A 196 12.03 2.41 -13.96
C ALA A 196 10.84 2.12 -14.87
N THR A 197 9.65 2.66 -14.58
CA THR A 197 8.40 2.23 -15.23
C THR A 197 7.64 3.37 -15.92
N GLY A 198 7.84 4.60 -15.50
CA GLY A 198 7.03 5.75 -15.90
C GLY A 198 5.77 5.94 -15.05
N TYR A 199 5.65 5.22 -13.93
CA TYR A 199 4.51 5.31 -13.01
C TYR A 199 4.25 6.74 -12.56
N GLN A 200 3.00 7.20 -12.72
CA GLN A 200 2.56 8.53 -12.27
C GLN A 200 1.14 8.42 -11.71
N PRO A 201 0.98 8.36 -10.39
CA PRO A 201 -0.34 8.42 -9.78
C PRO A 201 -0.96 9.80 -10.01
N HIS A 202 -2.24 9.84 -10.37
CA HIS A 202 -2.90 11.08 -10.75
C HIS A 202 -4.24 11.32 -10.04
N THR A 203 -4.81 10.30 -9.41
CA THR A 203 -6.12 10.41 -8.76
C THR A 203 -5.99 11.03 -7.38
N SER A 204 -6.59 12.21 -7.20
CA SER A 204 -6.67 12.88 -5.90
C SER A 204 -7.70 12.20 -4.97
N ILE A 205 -7.64 12.48 -3.65
CA ILE A 205 -8.67 11.98 -2.73
C ILE A 205 -10.03 12.65 -2.98
N GLU A 206 -10.04 13.85 -3.54
CA GLU A 206 -11.24 14.57 -3.96
C GLU A 206 -11.97 13.91 -5.14
N GLU A 207 -11.26 13.11 -5.93
CA GLU A 207 -11.81 12.33 -7.05
C GLU A 207 -12.09 10.89 -6.65
N GLY A 208 -11.17 10.24 -5.97
CA GLY A 208 -11.26 8.83 -5.63
C GLY A 208 -12.28 8.51 -4.54
N ILE A 209 -12.46 9.39 -3.52
CA ILE A 209 -13.45 9.16 -2.46
C ILE A 209 -14.88 9.23 -2.98
N PRO A 210 -15.29 10.22 -3.78
CA PRO A 210 -16.61 10.21 -4.43
C PRO A 210 -16.87 8.94 -5.25
N ALA A 211 -15.88 8.48 -6.02
CA ALA A 211 -15.99 7.24 -6.79
C ALA A 211 -16.21 6.01 -5.89
N PHE A 212 -15.49 5.94 -4.76
CA PHE A 212 -15.68 4.89 -3.76
C PHE A 212 -17.06 4.96 -3.10
N VAL A 213 -17.53 6.14 -2.67
CA VAL A 213 -18.85 6.32 -2.03
C VAL A 213 -19.97 5.93 -3.00
N LYS A 214 -19.85 6.32 -4.27
CA LYS A 214 -20.82 5.93 -5.30
C LYS A 214 -20.87 4.40 -5.42
N TRP A 215 -19.71 3.74 -5.58
CA TRP A 215 -19.63 2.28 -5.64
C TRP A 215 -20.22 1.63 -4.37
N TYR A 216 -19.92 2.18 -3.17
CA TYR A 216 -20.42 1.65 -1.90
C TYR A 216 -21.94 1.69 -1.84
N ARG A 217 -22.57 2.81 -2.28
CA ARG A 217 -24.02 2.96 -2.37
C ARG A 217 -24.64 1.93 -3.32
N ASP A 218 -24.08 1.84 -4.52
CA ASP A 218 -24.59 0.93 -5.56
C ASP A 218 -24.50 -0.54 -5.09
N TYR A 219 -23.40 -0.91 -4.42
CA TYR A 219 -23.15 -2.28 -3.95
C TYR A 219 -24.00 -2.67 -2.74
N HIS A 220 -24.21 -1.75 -1.79
CA HIS A 220 -24.97 -2.02 -0.56
C HIS A 220 -26.44 -1.60 -0.62
N GLY A 221 -26.88 -0.90 -1.66
CA GLY A 221 -28.25 -0.42 -1.81
C GLY A 221 -28.64 0.68 -0.81
N VAL A 222 -27.71 1.61 -0.46
CA VAL A 222 -27.88 2.67 0.54
C VAL A 222 -27.72 4.07 -0.03
#